data_8b33b6953d3eb2827aef82de777f39ab
#
_entry.id   8b33b6953d3eb2827aef82de777f39ab
#
_cell.length_a   1.000
_cell.length_b   1.000
_cell.length_c   1.000
_cell.angle_alpha   90.00
_cell.angle_beta   90.00
_cell.angle_gamma   90.00
#
_symmetry.space_group_name_H-M   'P 1'
#
loop_
_entity.id
_entity.type
_entity.pdbx_description
1 polymer ?
#
loop_
_entity_poly.entity_id
_entity_poly.type
_entity_poly.pdbx_seq_one_letter_code
_entity_poly.pdbx_strand_id
1 'polypeptide(L)'
;RELPGAKLKITDANGSSIAEWETNGQPHRIERLKPGEYTLTETAAPAGYLLSEEVRFTVQETGEIQKVTMYDAPAHSLIFTKRDIATNAKLVDARLTIRDAYGTTIDRWTTTDGDHAIRVLPERSAAKDPRKNLLLLSDDTSEHVYTMVEELAPDGYLVAESITFKVMQMNDALVVFVWQDGGWQKSSEGYLAMYDERTNTPMPLMKTFPQTGSIS
;
A
#
# COMPACT_ATOMS: atom_id res chain seq x y z
N ARG A 1 12.77 20.74 2.10
CA ARG A 1 13.95 19.85 2.19
C ARG A 1 13.97 18.99 0.94
N GLU A 2 15.14 18.89 0.30
CA GLU A 2 15.33 18.00 -0.85
C GLU A 2 15.21 16.54 -0.38
N LEU A 3 14.48 15.70 -1.15
CA LEU A 3 14.30 14.28 -0.87
C LEU A 3 15.36 13.46 -1.62
N PRO A 4 16.11 12.57 -0.97
CA PRO A 4 17.03 11.65 -1.64
C PRO A 4 16.30 10.42 -2.17
N GLY A 5 16.84 9.79 -3.25
CA GLY A 5 16.38 8.51 -3.78
C GLY A 5 15.30 8.59 -4.86
N ALA A 6 14.92 9.77 -5.31
CA ALA A 6 14.10 9.93 -6.52
C ALA A 6 14.96 9.74 -7.78
N LYS A 7 14.44 9.06 -8.79
CA LYS A 7 15.07 9.03 -10.13
C LYS A 7 14.34 9.99 -11.04
N LEU A 8 15.08 10.97 -11.52
CA LEU A 8 14.58 12.05 -12.34
C LEU A 8 15.18 12.01 -13.73
N LYS A 9 14.40 12.45 -14.71
CA LYS A 9 14.75 12.55 -16.11
C LYS A 9 14.28 13.87 -16.69
N ILE A 10 15.12 14.52 -17.48
CA ILE A 10 14.71 15.65 -18.33
C ILE A 10 14.71 15.23 -19.79
N THR A 11 13.64 15.57 -20.49
CA THR A 11 13.54 15.43 -21.95
C THR A 11 13.31 16.80 -22.59
N ASP A 12 13.78 16.97 -23.83
CA ASP A 12 13.46 18.11 -24.66
C ASP A 12 12.06 17.98 -25.29
N ALA A 13 11.65 18.98 -26.08
CA ALA A 13 10.36 19.03 -26.77
C ALA A 13 10.16 17.87 -27.79
N ASN A 14 11.24 17.20 -28.23
CA ASN A 14 11.19 16.06 -29.13
C ASN A 14 11.18 14.71 -28.39
N GLY A 15 11.20 14.74 -27.04
CA GLY A 15 11.25 13.56 -26.19
C GLY A 15 12.65 12.96 -26.03
N SER A 16 13.69 13.63 -26.51
CA SER A 16 15.07 13.17 -26.35
C SER A 16 15.54 13.36 -24.93
N SER A 17 16.18 12.32 -24.35
CA SER A 17 16.74 12.39 -23.00
C SER A 17 17.93 13.35 -22.96
N ILE A 18 17.87 14.32 -22.06
CA ILE A 18 18.90 15.34 -21.84
C ILE A 18 19.77 14.98 -20.63
N ALA A 19 19.13 14.58 -19.53
CA ALA A 19 19.79 14.21 -18.28
C ALA A 19 18.94 13.21 -17.50
N GLU A 20 19.61 12.32 -16.78
CA GLU A 20 19.00 11.40 -15.82
C GLU A 20 19.90 11.35 -14.57
N TRP A 21 19.29 11.39 -13.38
CA TRP A 21 20.03 11.29 -12.12
C TRP A 21 19.16 10.75 -11.00
N GLU A 22 19.80 10.35 -9.91
CA GLU A 22 19.15 10.04 -8.64
C GLU A 22 19.41 11.18 -7.65
N THR A 23 18.36 11.63 -6.96
CA THR A 23 18.47 12.71 -5.98
C THR A 23 19.24 12.25 -4.73
N ASN A 24 20.04 13.12 -4.16
CA ASN A 24 20.90 12.84 -3.00
C ASN A 24 20.66 13.79 -1.82
N GLY A 25 19.52 14.50 -1.84
CA GLY A 25 19.17 15.47 -0.81
C GLY A 25 19.75 16.87 -1.03
N GLN A 26 20.38 17.11 -2.20
CA GLN A 26 20.88 18.41 -2.65
C GLN A 26 20.30 18.79 -4.01
N PRO A 27 20.16 20.09 -4.33
CA PRO A 27 19.74 20.51 -5.66
C PRO A 27 20.68 19.98 -6.75
N HIS A 28 20.11 19.43 -7.80
CA HIS A 28 20.86 19.01 -8.97
C HIS A 28 20.97 20.19 -9.96
N ARG A 29 22.19 20.46 -10.44
CA ARG A 29 22.45 21.53 -11.39
C ARG A 29 22.81 20.98 -12.76
N ILE A 30 22.09 21.45 -13.77
CA ILE A 30 22.39 21.17 -15.18
C ILE A 30 22.94 22.46 -15.81
N GLU A 31 24.12 22.36 -16.38
CA GLU A 31 24.76 23.51 -17.02
C GLU A 31 24.54 23.47 -18.53
N ARG A 32 24.49 24.66 -19.13
CA ARG A 32 24.41 24.85 -20.60
C ARG A 32 23.19 24.23 -21.26
N LEU A 33 22.06 24.18 -20.56
CA LEU A 33 20.82 23.82 -21.18
C LEU A 33 20.42 24.91 -22.20
N LYS A 34 20.13 24.51 -23.43
CA LYS A 34 19.74 25.47 -24.49
C LYS A 34 18.37 26.05 -24.20
N PRO A 35 18.09 27.31 -24.63
CA PRO A 35 16.73 27.84 -24.57
C PRO A 35 15.74 26.92 -25.28
N GLY A 36 14.57 26.69 -24.68
CA GLY A 36 13.54 25.79 -25.21
C GLY A 36 12.65 25.19 -24.13
N GLU A 37 11.73 24.35 -24.57
CA GLU A 37 10.79 23.64 -23.70
C GLU A 37 11.34 22.29 -23.27
N TYR A 38 11.15 21.95 -21.99
CA TYR A 38 11.62 20.72 -21.36
C TYR A 38 10.55 20.13 -20.47
N THR A 39 10.64 18.83 -20.24
CA THR A 39 9.80 18.11 -19.28
C THR A 39 10.69 17.40 -18.26
N LEU A 40 10.47 17.69 -16.99
CA LEU A 40 11.04 16.96 -15.87
C LEU A 40 10.07 15.86 -15.45
N THR A 41 10.51 14.61 -15.50
CA THR A 41 9.72 13.42 -15.16
C THR A 41 10.40 12.68 -14.02
N GLU A 42 9.63 12.28 -13.02
CA GLU A 42 10.08 11.33 -12.01
C GLU A 42 9.82 9.91 -12.52
N THR A 43 10.88 9.13 -12.70
CA THR A 43 10.81 7.73 -13.16
C THR A 43 10.73 6.73 -12.02
N ALA A 44 11.17 7.12 -10.82
CA ALA A 44 10.99 6.37 -9.57
C ALA A 44 10.92 7.34 -8.38
N ALA A 45 9.89 7.20 -7.56
CA ALA A 45 9.74 7.99 -6.35
C ALA A 45 10.69 7.54 -5.24
N PRO A 46 11.06 8.44 -4.31
CA PRO A 46 11.76 8.07 -3.09
C PRO A 46 10.95 7.07 -2.25
N ALA A 47 11.62 6.29 -1.40
CA ALA A 47 10.93 5.39 -0.50
C ALA A 47 9.93 6.15 0.40
N GLY A 48 8.67 5.69 0.42
CA GLY A 48 7.61 6.30 1.22
C GLY A 48 6.89 7.48 0.55
N TYR A 49 7.16 7.74 -0.74
CA TYR A 49 6.51 8.81 -1.50
C TYR A 49 5.81 8.29 -2.76
N LEU A 50 4.85 9.06 -3.23
CA LEU A 50 4.15 8.83 -4.49
C LEU A 50 4.97 9.38 -5.65
N LEU A 51 4.77 8.81 -6.83
CA LEU A 51 5.36 9.34 -8.05
C LEU A 51 4.73 10.70 -8.36
N SER A 52 5.57 11.72 -8.58
CA SER A 52 5.14 13.07 -8.90
C SER A 52 4.61 13.21 -10.32
N GLU A 53 3.79 14.23 -10.54
CA GLU A 53 3.41 14.65 -11.88
C GLU A 53 4.60 15.27 -12.62
N GLU A 54 4.57 15.16 -13.94
CA GLU A 54 5.57 15.79 -14.79
C GLU A 54 5.50 17.33 -14.68
N VAL A 55 6.66 17.96 -14.63
CA VAL A 55 6.78 19.41 -14.62
C VAL A 55 7.30 19.87 -15.98
N ARG A 56 6.50 20.61 -16.72
CA ARG A 56 6.92 21.28 -17.96
C ARG A 56 7.47 22.65 -17.64
N PHE A 57 8.60 23.02 -18.23
CA PHE A 57 9.24 24.30 -18.02
C PHE A 57 9.96 24.79 -19.26
N THR A 58 10.16 26.10 -19.35
CA THR A 58 10.85 26.75 -20.47
C THR A 58 12.15 27.33 -19.98
N VAL A 59 13.27 26.96 -20.61
CA VAL A 59 14.56 27.61 -20.38
C VAL A 59 14.65 28.85 -21.26
N GLN A 60 14.97 29.98 -20.64
CA GLN A 60 15.12 31.28 -21.29
C GLN A 60 16.60 31.68 -21.32
N GLU A 61 16.99 32.45 -22.32
CA GLU A 61 18.35 33.00 -22.45
C GLU A 61 18.52 34.28 -21.60
N THR A 62 18.54 34.10 -20.27
CA THR A 62 18.64 35.26 -19.34
C THR A 62 20.03 35.39 -18.71
N GLY A 63 20.91 34.40 -18.83
CA GLY A 63 22.18 34.32 -18.13
C GLY A 63 22.05 34.02 -16.62
N GLU A 64 20.83 33.92 -16.10
CA GLU A 64 20.54 33.64 -14.69
C GLU A 64 20.21 32.18 -14.44
N ILE A 65 20.43 31.71 -13.20
CA ILE A 65 20.03 30.36 -12.79
C ILE A 65 18.52 30.31 -12.64
N GLN A 66 17.87 29.45 -13.46
CA GLN A 66 16.46 29.18 -13.36
C GLN A 66 16.23 27.95 -12.48
N LYS A 67 15.29 28.04 -11.54
CA LYS A 67 14.97 26.97 -10.60
C LYS A 67 13.66 26.29 -10.99
N VAL A 68 13.68 24.95 -11.10
CA VAL A 68 12.50 24.11 -11.25
C VAL A 68 12.37 23.24 -10.01
N THR A 69 11.16 23.16 -9.44
CA THR A 69 10.90 22.36 -8.24
C THR A 69 9.80 21.35 -8.53
N MET A 70 10.01 20.10 -8.15
CA MET A 70 9.03 19.01 -8.16
C MET A 70 8.70 18.67 -6.71
N TYR A 71 7.44 18.35 -6.43
CA TYR A 71 6.97 18.03 -5.08
C TYR A 71 6.41 16.62 -5.04
N ASP A 72 6.87 15.83 -4.07
CA ASP A 72 6.39 14.48 -3.84
C ASP A 72 5.41 14.47 -2.68
N ALA A 73 4.29 13.76 -2.86
CA ALA A 73 3.35 13.48 -1.79
C ALA A 73 3.74 12.19 -1.05
N PRO A 74 3.61 12.11 0.29
CA PRO A 74 3.83 10.87 1.03
C PRO A 74 2.93 9.74 0.51
N ALA A 75 3.49 8.53 0.41
CA ALA A 75 2.71 7.33 0.14
C ALA A 75 2.01 6.87 1.41
N HIS A 76 0.73 6.53 1.30
CA HIS A 76 -0.02 5.96 2.40
C HIS A 76 -0.02 4.45 2.33
N SER A 77 -0.10 3.79 3.49
CA SER A 77 -0.31 2.35 3.59
C SER A 77 -1.54 2.07 4.44
N LEU A 78 -2.34 1.09 4.00
CA LEU A 78 -3.43 0.55 4.79
C LEU A 78 -2.90 -0.60 5.64
N ILE A 79 -3.23 -0.59 6.92
CA ILE A 79 -2.83 -1.62 7.88
C ILE A 79 -3.91 -2.70 7.96
N PHE A 80 -3.51 -3.96 7.89
CA PHE A 80 -4.40 -5.11 8.06
C PHE A 80 -4.07 -5.84 9.36
N THR A 81 -5.10 -6.14 10.14
CA THR A 81 -4.95 -6.80 11.45
C THR A 81 -6.01 -7.90 11.61
N LYS A 82 -5.63 -9.00 12.24
CA LYS A 82 -6.48 -10.15 12.58
C LYS A 82 -6.65 -10.24 14.08
N ARG A 83 -7.89 -10.34 14.55
CA ARG A 83 -8.18 -10.24 15.99
C ARG A 83 -9.23 -11.24 16.45
N ASP A 84 -9.13 -11.66 17.71
CA ASP A 84 -10.17 -12.39 18.44
C ASP A 84 -11.35 -11.43 18.76
N ILE A 85 -12.57 -11.77 18.38
CA ILE A 85 -13.73 -10.91 18.53
C ILE A 85 -14.09 -10.65 19.99
N ALA A 86 -13.82 -11.61 20.89
CA ALA A 86 -14.18 -11.51 22.29
C ALA A 86 -13.14 -10.74 23.12
N THR A 87 -11.84 -10.90 22.80
CA THR A 87 -10.74 -10.36 23.61
C THR A 87 -10.01 -9.19 22.92
N ASN A 88 -10.26 -8.97 21.62
CA ASN A 88 -9.54 -8.04 20.78
C ASN A 88 -8.02 -8.30 20.67
N ALA A 89 -7.55 -9.48 21.11
CA ALA A 89 -6.15 -9.87 20.97
C ALA A 89 -5.80 -10.12 19.51
N LYS A 90 -4.57 -9.82 19.10
CA LYS A 90 -4.06 -10.17 17.77
C LYS A 90 -4.01 -11.68 17.61
N LEU A 91 -4.35 -12.16 16.42
CA LEU A 91 -4.29 -13.57 16.05
C LEU A 91 -3.16 -13.80 15.05
N VAL A 92 -2.36 -14.82 15.31
CA VAL A 92 -1.25 -15.29 14.48
C VAL A 92 -1.66 -16.55 13.71
N ASP A 93 -0.91 -16.89 12.65
CA ASP A 93 -1.07 -18.11 11.84
C ASP A 93 -2.37 -18.19 11.03
N ALA A 94 -3.14 -17.11 10.94
CA ALA A 94 -4.21 -16.99 9.93
C ALA A 94 -3.62 -16.73 8.55
N ARG A 95 -4.15 -17.34 7.50
CA ARG A 95 -3.79 -17.02 6.12
C ARG A 95 -4.84 -16.14 5.49
N LEU A 96 -4.43 -14.92 5.15
CA LEU A 96 -5.27 -13.90 4.54
C LEU A 96 -4.85 -13.63 3.10
N THR A 97 -5.84 -13.33 2.25
CA THR A 97 -5.64 -12.97 0.85
C THR A 97 -6.52 -11.77 0.51
N ILE A 98 -5.98 -10.80 -0.21
CA ILE A 98 -6.75 -9.73 -0.84
C ILE A 98 -6.86 -9.99 -2.32
N ARG A 99 -8.07 -9.86 -2.84
CA ARG A 99 -8.39 -9.99 -4.26
C ARG A 99 -9.07 -8.73 -4.76
N ASP A 100 -8.83 -8.39 -6.03
CA ASP A 100 -9.58 -7.35 -6.73
C ASP A 100 -10.97 -7.82 -7.16
N ALA A 101 -11.74 -6.93 -7.78
CA ALA A 101 -13.08 -7.22 -8.29
C ALA A 101 -13.13 -8.32 -9.38
N TYR A 102 -11.98 -8.63 -10.00
CA TYR A 102 -11.85 -9.69 -11.02
C TYR A 102 -11.36 -11.01 -10.44
N GLY A 103 -11.14 -11.07 -9.12
CA GLY A 103 -10.63 -12.25 -8.43
C GLY A 103 -9.12 -12.42 -8.48
N THR A 104 -8.38 -11.44 -9.02
CA THR A 104 -6.92 -11.46 -9.05
C THR A 104 -6.37 -11.25 -7.64
N THR A 105 -5.45 -12.10 -7.23
CA THR A 105 -4.77 -11.94 -5.94
C THR A 105 -3.83 -10.73 -5.98
N ILE A 106 -4.10 -9.75 -5.13
CA ILE A 106 -3.26 -8.57 -4.92
C ILE A 106 -2.15 -8.86 -3.92
N ASP A 107 -2.51 -9.49 -2.80
CA ASP A 107 -1.56 -9.88 -1.77
C ASP A 107 -2.06 -11.10 -0.98
N ARG A 108 -1.10 -11.84 -0.39
CA ARG A 108 -1.37 -13.00 0.46
C ARG A 108 -0.30 -13.09 1.53
N TRP A 109 -0.71 -13.24 2.79
CA TRP A 109 0.23 -13.38 3.91
C TRP A 109 -0.31 -14.28 5.01
N THR A 110 0.57 -14.70 5.90
CA THR A 110 0.21 -15.33 7.17
C THR A 110 0.37 -14.30 8.28
N THR A 111 -0.63 -14.19 9.16
CA THR A 111 -0.61 -13.21 10.25
C THR A 111 0.44 -13.57 11.28
N THR A 112 1.07 -12.53 11.83
CA THR A 112 2.05 -12.59 12.91
C THR A 112 1.61 -11.65 14.03
N ASP A 113 2.42 -11.46 15.05
CA ASP A 113 2.22 -10.43 16.08
C ASP A 113 2.38 -9.00 15.56
N GLY A 114 3.07 -8.83 14.41
CA GLY A 114 3.14 -7.58 13.66
C GLY A 114 1.91 -7.32 12.80
N ASP A 115 1.73 -6.07 12.41
CA ASP A 115 0.68 -5.68 11.46
C ASP A 115 1.18 -5.82 10.02
N HIS A 116 0.29 -6.15 9.09
CA HIS A 116 0.58 -6.22 7.67
C HIS A 116 0.17 -4.91 7.00
N ALA A 117 1.06 -4.32 6.21
CA ALA A 117 0.83 -3.06 5.54
C ALA A 117 0.87 -3.21 4.02
N ILE A 118 -0.14 -2.70 3.33
CA ILE A 118 -0.19 -2.65 1.86
C ILE A 118 -0.28 -1.19 1.43
N ARG A 119 0.56 -0.80 0.47
CA ARG A 119 0.55 0.55 -0.09
C ARG A 119 -0.74 0.82 -0.85
N VAL A 120 -1.23 2.05 -0.73
CA VAL A 120 -2.41 2.55 -1.43
C VAL A 120 -1.99 3.71 -2.32
N LEU A 121 -2.26 3.62 -3.62
CA LEU A 121 -1.86 4.61 -4.61
C LEU A 121 -3.05 5.08 -5.44
N PRO A 122 -3.03 6.33 -5.93
CA PRO A 122 -3.88 6.73 -7.05
C PRO A 122 -3.55 5.89 -8.30
N GLU A 123 -4.54 5.60 -9.13
CA GLU A 123 -4.39 4.77 -10.33
C GLU A 123 -3.27 5.26 -11.25
N ARG A 124 -3.17 6.57 -11.48
CA ARG A 124 -2.11 7.19 -12.29
C ARG A 124 -0.69 6.89 -11.79
N SER A 125 -0.50 6.84 -10.47
CA SER A 125 0.79 6.54 -9.84
C SER A 125 1.10 5.05 -9.90
N ALA A 126 0.08 4.20 -9.72
CA ALA A 126 0.20 2.75 -9.79
C ALA A 126 0.62 2.25 -11.19
N ALA A 127 0.17 2.90 -12.26
CA ALA A 127 0.54 2.55 -13.64
C ALA A 127 2.06 2.61 -13.88
N LYS A 128 2.77 3.43 -13.12
CA LYS A 128 4.23 3.63 -13.20
C LYS A 128 4.99 2.89 -12.09
N ASP A 129 4.30 2.32 -11.09
CA ASP A 129 4.94 1.59 -9.99
C ASP A 129 5.25 0.13 -10.42
N PRO A 130 6.50 -0.33 -10.35
CA PRO A 130 6.85 -1.70 -10.71
C PRO A 130 6.32 -2.74 -9.73
N ARG A 131 5.89 -2.34 -8.55
CA ARG A 131 5.37 -3.23 -7.50
C ARG A 131 3.92 -3.62 -7.80
N LYS A 132 3.59 -4.89 -7.58
CA LYS A 132 2.29 -5.47 -7.89
C LYS A 132 1.33 -5.56 -6.70
N ASN A 133 1.88 -5.66 -5.47
CA ASN A 133 1.12 -5.78 -4.23
C ASN A 133 0.75 -4.40 -3.68
N LEU A 134 -0.19 -3.74 -4.33
CA LEU A 134 -0.70 -2.42 -3.94
C LEU A 134 -2.20 -2.34 -4.15
N LEU A 135 -2.85 -1.46 -3.40
CA LEU A 135 -4.26 -1.11 -3.57
C LEU A 135 -4.37 0.22 -4.31
N LEU A 136 -5.42 0.36 -5.10
CA LEU A 136 -5.78 1.61 -5.75
C LEU A 136 -6.80 2.36 -4.91
N LEU A 137 -6.65 3.68 -4.83
CA LEU A 137 -7.66 4.56 -4.25
C LEU A 137 -8.91 4.56 -5.13
N SER A 138 -10.07 4.42 -4.51
CA SER A 138 -11.35 4.76 -5.13
C SER A 138 -11.57 6.26 -5.07
N ASP A 139 -12.10 6.84 -6.13
CA ASP A 139 -12.49 8.25 -6.22
C ASP A 139 -13.83 8.39 -6.96
N ASP A 140 -14.23 9.61 -7.29
CA ASP A 140 -15.50 9.90 -7.98
C ASP A 140 -15.51 9.40 -9.44
N THR A 141 -14.36 9.06 -10.00
CA THR A 141 -14.20 8.65 -11.41
C THR A 141 -13.95 7.16 -11.57
N SER A 142 -13.36 6.52 -10.57
CA SER A 142 -13.03 5.10 -10.57
C SER A 142 -13.27 4.46 -9.20
N GLU A 143 -14.00 3.34 -9.20
CA GLU A 143 -14.26 2.57 -7.99
C GLU A 143 -13.43 1.29 -7.98
N HIS A 144 -12.45 1.23 -7.07
CA HIS A 144 -11.60 0.07 -6.88
C HIS A 144 -12.07 -0.70 -5.65
N VAL A 145 -12.64 -1.88 -5.88
CA VAL A 145 -13.23 -2.74 -4.85
C VAL A 145 -12.36 -3.97 -4.65
N TYR A 146 -12.16 -4.33 -3.40
CA TYR A 146 -11.35 -5.47 -2.97
C TYR A 146 -12.12 -6.36 -2.02
N THR A 147 -11.72 -7.63 -1.96
CA THR A 147 -12.24 -8.59 -1.00
C THR A 147 -11.08 -9.17 -0.19
N MET A 148 -11.14 -9.02 1.13
CA MET A 148 -10.25 -9.70 2.07
C MET A 148 -10.88 -11.04 2.46
N VAL A 149 -10.15 -12.12 2.22
CA VAL A 149 -10.59 -13.51 2.45
C VAL A 149 -9.65 -14.17 3.44
N GLU A 150 -10.20 -14.85 4.42
CA GLU A 150 -9.45 -15.79 5.23
C GLU A 150 -9.45 -17.15 4.59
N GLU A 151 -8.29 -17.63 4.15
CA GLU A 151 -8.13 -18.97 3.56
C GLU A 151 -7.91 -20.05 4.62
N LEU A 152 -7.36 -19.65 5.77
CA LEU A 152 -7.08 -20.53 6.91
C LEU A 152 -7.19 -19.72 8.20
N ALA A 153 -8.05 -20.15 9.12
CA ALA A 153 -8.14 -19.60 10.46
C ALA A 153 -7.03 -20.17 11.37
N PRO A 154 -6.65 -19.46 12.43
CA PRO A 154 -5.79 -20.02 13.47
C PRO A 154 -6.43 -21.22 14.17
N ASP A 155 -5.61 -22.07 14.78
CA ASP A 155 -6.10 -23.20 15.55
C ASP A 155 -7.07 -22.77 16.66
N GLY A 156 -8.24 -23.39 16.70
CA GLY A 156 -9.29 -23.08 17.68
C GLY A 156 -10.22 -21.92 17.28
N TYR A 157 -10.13 -21.45 16.03
CA TYR A 157 -10.99 -20.39 15.51
C TYR A 157 -11.78 -20.85 14.27
N LEU A 158 -12.93 -20.22 14.06
CA LEU A 158 -13.72 -20.37 12.84
C LEU A 158 -13.16 -19.43 11.77
N VAL A 159 -13.23 -19.87 10.51
CA VAL A 159 -12.89 -18.99 9.38
C VAL A 159 -13.89 -17.83 9.34
N ALA A 160 -13.39 -16.61 9.32
CA ALA A 160 -14.21 -15.41 9.24
C ALA A 160 -14.87 -15.26 7.88
N GLU A 161 -16.00 -14.56 7.85
CA GLU A 161 -16.61 -14.13 6.60
C GLU A 161 -15.69 -13.14 5.88
N SER A 162 -15.72 -13.19 4.55
CA SER A 162 -14.95 -12.27 3.72
C SER A 162 -15.46 -10.82 3.86
N ILE A 163 -14.55 -9.86 3.78
CA ILE A 163 -14.87 -8.43 3.86
C ILE A 163 -14.65 -7.79 2.49
N THR A 164 -15.73 -7.25 1.91
CA THR A 164 -15.62 -6.44 0.69
C THR A 164 -15.42 -4.98 1.10
N PHE A 165 -14.39 -4.35 0.58
CA PHE A 165 -13.99 -3.00 0.97
C PHE A 165 -13.44 -2.18 -0.19
N LYS A 166 -13.43 -0.86 -0.01
CA LYS A 166 -12.71 0.11 -0.82
C LYS A 166 -12.01 1.13 0.06
N VAL A 167 -11.03 1.81 -0.49
CA VAL A 167 -10.23 2.82 0.21
C VAL A 167 -10.33 4.14 -0.52
N MET A 168 -10.64 5.21 0.20
CA MET A 168 -10.69 6.57 -0.30
C MET A 168 -9.72 7.45 0.50
N GLN A 169 -9.20 8.49 -0.11
CA GLN A 169 -8.45 9.52 0.59
C GLN A 169 -9.37 10.68 0.93
N MET A 170 -9.48 10.98 2.21
CA MET A 170 -10.30 12.08 2.74
C MET A 170 -9.49 12.88 3.76
N ASN A 171 -9.30 14.18 3.52
CA ASN A 171 -8.54 15.06 4.43
C ASN A 171 -7.16 14.48 4.84
N ASP A 172 -6.38 14.03 3.87
CA ASP A 172 -5.05 13.40 4.05
C ASP A 172 -5.04 12.06 4.81
N ALA A 173 -6.21 11.49 5.14
CA ALA A 173 -6.33 10.18 5.75
C ALA A 173 -6.86 9.13 4.75
N LEU A 174 -6.40 7.88 4.87
CA LEU A 174 -7.02 6.74 4.21
C LEU A 174 -8.26 6.33 4.99
N VAL A 175 -9.42 6.38 4.34
CA VAL A 175 -10.70 5.98 4.92
C VAL A 175 -11.16 4.69 4.26
N VAL A 176 -11.44 3.67 5.08
CA VAL A 176 -11.94 2.37 4.61
C VAL A 176 -13.46 2.37 4.68
N PHE A 177 -14.06 2.00 3.55
CA PHE A 177 -15.49 1.71 3.46
C PHE A 177 -15.68 0.21 3.25
N VAL A 178 -16.59 -0.38 4.01
CA VAL A 178 -16.96 -1.79 3.92
C VAL A 178 -18.36 -1.91 3.35
N TRP A 179 -18.59 -2.88 2.48
CA TRP A 179 -19.91 -3.19 1.95
C TRP A 179 -20.70 -4.02 2.96
N GLN A 180 -21.76 -3.45 3.52
CA GLN A 180 -22.66 -4.10 4.48
C GLN A 180 -24.10 -3.65 4.25
N ASP A 181 -25.06 -4.56 4.44
CA ASP A 181 -26.50 -4.27 4.37
C ASP A 181 -26.94 -3.54 3.10
N GLY A 182 -26.28 -3.86 1.96
CA GLY A 182 -26.62 -3.28 0.66
C GLY A 182 -26.06 -1.89 0.41
N GLY A 183 -25.05 -1.44 1.18
CA GLY A 183 -24.41 -0.14 1.01
C GLY A 183 -22.97 -0.05 1.54
N TRP A 184 -22.28 1.00 1.11
CA TRP A 184 -20.96 1.34 1.64
C TRP A 184 -21.07 2.05 2.98
N GLN A 185 -20.42 1.52 3.99
CA GLN A 185 -20.36 2.11 5.33
C GLN A 185 -18.92 2.41 5.71
N LYS A 186 -18.69 3.62 6.26
CA LYS A 186 -17.37 3.98 6.80
C LYS A 186 -17.03 3.04 7.95
N SER A 187 -15.89 2.37 7.86
CA SER A 187 -15.43 1.41 8.87
C SER A 187 -14.33 1.99 9.75
N SER A 188 -13.25 2.49 9.15
CA SER A 188 -12.04 2.87 9.88
C SER A 188 -11.19 3.86 9.10
N GLU A 189 -10.18 4.41 9.74
CA GLU A 189 -9.17 5.26 9.13
C GLU A 189 -7.79 4.60 9.30
N GLY A 190 -7.10 4.35 8.16
CA GLY A 190 -5.75 3.81 8.14
C GLY A 190 -5.61 2.31 8.38
N TYR A 191 -6.67 1.59 8.75
CA TYR A 191 -6.60 0.14 8.98
C TYR A 191 -7.89 -0.59 8.59
N LEU A 192 -7.78 -1.92 8.38
CA LEU A 192 -8.90 -2.85 8.26
C LEU A 192 -8.67 -4.05 9.18
N ALA A 193 -9.61 -4.29 10.10
CA ALA A 193 -9.57 -5.42 11.01
C ALA A 193 -10.53 -6.54 10.56
N MET A 194 -10.07 -7.79 10.63
CA MET A 194 -10.91 -8.98 10.49
C MET A 194 -10.93 -9.71 11.83
N TYR A 195 -12.11 -10.13 12.26
CA TYR A 195 -12.33 -10.73 13.57
C TYR A 195 -12.74 -12.20 13.44
N ASP A 196 -12.15 -13.06 14.28
CA ASP A 196 -12.52 -14.47 14.39
C ASP A 196 -13.23 -14.77 15.70
N GLU A 197 -14.15 -15.69 15.59
CA GLU A 197 -14.83 -16.30 16.73
C GLU A 197 -14.15 -17.64 17.06
N ARG A 198 -13.97 -17.91 18.36
CA ARG A 198 -13.42 -19.18 18.84
C ARG A 198 -14.41 -20.32 18.56
N THR A 199 -13.87 -21.47 18.16
CA THR A 199 -14.67 -22.69 18.11
C THR A 199 -15.08 -23.09 19.52
N ASN A 200 -16.38 -23.38 19.73
CA ASN A 200 -16.87 -23.94 21.00
C ASN A 200 -16.50 -25.42 21.18
N THR A 201 -15.56 -25.95 20.41
CA THR A 201 -15.11 -27.35 20.52
C THR A 201 -14.19 -27.46 21.74
N PRO A 202 -14.55 -28.24 22.78
CA PRO A 202 -13.61 -28.50 23.88
C PRO A 202 -12.31 -29.06 23.29
N MET A 203 -11.17 -28.46 23.68
CA MET A 203 -9.88 -29.09 23.35
C MET A 203 -9.92 -30.57 23.74
N PRO A 204 -9.57 -31.50 22.85
CA PRO A 204 -9.45 -32.88 23.25
C PRO A 204 -8.44 -32.93 24.40
N LEU A 205 -8.90 -33.42 25.56
CA LEU A 205 -8.02 -33.63 26.71
C LEU A 205 -6.79 -34.41 26.22
N MET A 206 -5.60 -33.83 26.38
CA MET A 206 -4.37 -34.55 26.15
C MET A 206 -4.48 -35.85 26.94
N LYS A 207 -4.50 -36.99 26.24
CA LYS A 207 -4.40 -38.29 26.88
C LYS A 207 -3.03 -38.30 27.57
N THR A 208 -3.04 -38.16 28.87
CA THR A 208 -1.86 -38.44 29.68
C THR A 208 -1.53 -39.92 29.46
N PHE A 209 -0.42 -40.19 28.79
CA PHE A 209 0.10 -41.54 28.72
C PHE A 209 0.37 -42.03 30.16
N PRO A 210 -0.13 -43.21 30.53
CA PRO A 210 0.17 -43.76 31.82
C PRO A 210 1.69 -43.91 31.94
N GLN A 211 2.26 -43.31 32.98
CA GLN A 211 3.65 -43.55 33.35
C GLN A 211 3.79 -45.05 33.61
N THR A 212 4.53 -45.75 32.77
CA THR A 212 4.92 -47.14 33.04
C THR A 212 5.77 -47.12 34.29
N GLY A 213 5.21 -47.62 35.40
CA GLY A 213 5.92 -47.79 36.64
C GLY A 213 7.13 -48.70 36.45
N SER A 214 8.29 -48.25 36.96
CA SER A 214 9.47 -49.07 37.09
C SER A 214 9.15 -50.24 38.01
N ILE A 215 9.41 -51.44 37.54
CA ILE A 215 9.47 -52.63 38.36
C ILE A 215 10.90 -52.73 38.91
N SER A 216 10.98 -52.76 40.19
CA SER A 216 12.18 -53.12 41.00
C SER A 216 12.67 -54.52 40.78
#